data_a653467006b395438a4853ff871c1e0f
#
_entry.id   a653467006b395438a4853ff871c1e0f
#
_cell.length_a   1.000
_cell.length_b   1.000
_cell.length_c   1.000
_cell.angle_alpha   90.00
_cell.angle_beta   90.00
_cell.angle_gamma   90.00
#
_symmetry.space_group_name_H-M   'P 1'
#
loop_
_entity.id
_entity.type
_entity.pdbx_description
1 polymer ?
#
loop_
_entity_poly.entity_id
_entity_poly.type
_entity_poly.pdbx_seq_one_letter_code
_entity_poly.pdbx_strand_id
1 'polypeptide(L)'
;MTRIASTARHLALPIALSALCSGGASAAEVTGSSALTSDYVWRGSSQSNEDPAVQAGLKVAGTHGFYAQAWGSSVEFAPQTRASTEIDLTAGWSGALNADATLDLSVTRYLYPSAAADLDWTEVSATLIWREHYWVQIAHANDALASGATGTYAQIGARVPLNERIRLEGAAGHYWLARTSGYADYTHLQLGAVWAVAAPFELRLTLHDTDAAAERDFGKWAGTRVEAAVQATF
;
A
#
# COMPACT_ATOMS: atom_id res chain seq x y z
N MET A 1 31.59 0.10 29.45
CA MET A 1 31.17 -0.34 28.11
C MET A 1 29.64 -0.42 28.11
N THR A 2 28.98 0.67 27.80
CA THR A 2 27.51 0.80 27.85
C THR A 2 26.98 0.52 26.46
N ARG A 3 26.23 -0.57 26.28
CA ARG A 3 25.56 -0.88 25.02
C ARG A 3 24.36 0.04 24.88
N ILE A 4 24.40 0.91 23.89
CA ILE A 4 23.26 1.70 23.44
C ILE A 4 22.37 0.78 22.61
N ALA A 5 21.19 0.43 23.12
CA ALA A 5 20.16 -0.27 22.37
C ALA A 5 19.55 0.71 21.38
N SER A 6 19.83 0.54 20.09
CA SER A 6 19.21 1.26 19.01
C SER A 6 17.79 0.70 18.79
N THR A 7 16.78 1.42 19.22
CA THR A 7 15.38 1.16 18.83
C THR A 7 15.13 1.77 17.48
N ALA A 8 15.38 1.01 16.42
CA ALA A 8 14.94 1.38 15.07
C ALA A 8 13.41 1.26 14.99
N ARG A 9 12.73 2.39 14.95
CA ARG A 9 11.28 2.46 14.67
C ARG A 9 11.09 2.56 13.17
N HIS A 10 10.49 1.55 12.58
CA HIS A 10 10.27 1.40 11.15
C HIS A 10 8.90 1.95 10.78
N LEU A 11 8.87 2.80 9.76
CA LEU A 11 7.65 3.36 9.20
C LEU A 11 7.40 2.82 7.80
N ALA A 12 6.19 2.39 7.61
CA ALA A 12 5.72 1.62 6.48
C ALA A 12 5.03 2.49 5.43
N LEU A 13 5.16 2.09 4.17
CA LEU A 13 3.99 1.92 3.29
C LEU A 13 2.84 1.32 4.12
N PRO A 14 1.56 1.33 3.70
CA PRO A 14 0.51 0.66 4.47
C PRO A 14 0.70 -0.86 4.64
N ILE A 15 1.93 -1.35 4.60
CA ILE A 15 2.35 -2.63 5.16
C ILE A 15 3.15 -2.29 6.43
N ALA A 16 2.46 -1.97 7.51
CA ALA A 16 3.08 -1.85 8.81
C ALA A 16 3.42 -3.25 9.32
N LEU A 17 4.68 -3.64 9.19
CA LEU A 17 5.19 -4.86 9.78
C LEU A 17 5.93 -4.51 11.07
N SER A 18 5.27 -4.70 12.19
CA SER A 18 5.90 -4.64 13.50
C SER A 18 6.36 -6.05 13.88
N ALA A 19 7.65 -6.29 13.96
CA ALA A 19 8.19 -7.54 14.51
C ALA A 19 7.94 -7.58 16.02
N LEU A 20 7.05 -8.48 16.46
CA LEU A 20 6.78 -8.76 17.88
C LEU A 20 7.70 -9.87 18.36
N CYS A 21 8.71 -9.53 19.15
CA CYS A 21 9.41 -10.46 20.02
C CYS A 21 9.41 -9.96 21.45
N SER A 22 8.42 -10.40 22.25
CA SER A 22 8.59 -10.60 23.71
C SER A 22 7.34 -11.24 24.29
N GLY A 23 7.49 -12.40 24.93
CA GLY A 23 6.43 -13.11 25.62
C GLY A 23 6.04 -12.41 26.93
N GLY A 24 4.83 -11.87 26.93
CA GLY A 24 4.09 -11.33 28.06
C GLY A 24 2.63 -11.19 27.61
N ALA A 25 1.65 -11.18 28.50
CA ALA A 25 0.25 -10.97 28.12
C ALA A 25 0.15 -9.68 27.28
N SER A 26 0.12 -9.83 25.96
CA SER A 26 0.25 -8.72 25.04
C SER A 26 -1.11 -8.05 24.87
N ALA A 27 -1.18 -6.80 25.28
CA ALA A 27 -2.27 -5.92 24.86
C ALA A 27 -2.26 -5.79 23.31
N ALA A 28 -3.42 -5.62 22.69
CA ALA A 28 -3.50 -5.32 21.27
C ALA A 28 -2.67 -4.05 20.98
N GLU A 29 -1.85 -4.10 19.92
CA GLU A 29 -1.11 -2.93 19.45
C GLU A 29 -2.00 -2.12 18.50
N VAL A 30 -2.09 -0.82 18.75
CA VAL A 30 -2.86 0.09 17.89
C VAL A 30 -1.89 1.07 17.24
N THR A 31 -1.95 1.16 15.92
CA THR A 31 -1.12 2.07 15.11
C THR A 31 -2.02 2.93 14.24
N GLY A 32 -1.84 4.25 14.33
CA GLY A 32 -2.50 5.22 13.47
C GLY A 32 -1.57 5.74 12.38
N SER A 33 -2.13 6.13 11.23
CA SER A 33 -1.41 6.80 10.16
C SER A 33 -2.25 7.92 9.55
N SER A 34 -1.58 8.95 9.05
CA SER A 34 -2.20 9.98 8.23
C SER A 34 -1.22 10.45 7.17
N ALA A 35 -1.73 10.88 6.00
CA ALA A 35 -0.91 11.47 4.96
C ALA A 35 -1.69 12.57 4.21
N LEU A 36 -0.92 13.53 3.70
CA LEU A 36 -1.32 14.43 2.64
C LEU A 36 -0.38 14.18 1.47
N THR A 37 -0.92 13.76 0.34
CA THR A 37 -0.17 13.51 -0.88
C THR A 37 -0.61 14.43 -2.00
N SER A 38 0.30 14.74 -2.93
CA SER A 38 0.01 15.55 -4.12
C SER A 38 -0.83 14.80 -5.16
N ASP A 39 -0.78 13.46 -5.12
CA ASP A 39 -1.55 12.53 -5.95
C ASP A 39 -1.66 11.22 -5.17
N TYR A 40 -2.80 10.58 -5.19
CA TYR A 40 -2.93 9.21 -4.67
C TYR A 40 -2.68 8.23 -5.82
N VAL A 41 -1.53 7.58 -5.83
CA VAL A 41 -1.16 6.62 -6.88
C VAL A 41 -1.24 5.19 -6.35
N TRP A 42 -2.11 4.37 -6.96
CA TRP A 42 -2.25 2.95 -6.65
C TRP A 42 -1.90 2.11 -7.89
N ARG A 43 -0.95 1.18 -7.76
CA ARG A 43 -0.44 0.33 -8.85
C ARG A 43 -0.12 1.09 -10.14
N GLY A 44 0.51 2.29 -9.98
CA GLY A 44 0.90 3.16 -11.08
C GLY A 44 -0.18 4.07 -11.64
N SER A 45 -1.43 3.93 -11.19
CA SER A 45 -2.55 4.75 -11.64
C SER A 45 -3.00 5.74 -10.56
N SER A 46 -3.21 7.01 -10.96
CA SER A 46 -3.78 8.03 -10.08
C SER A 46 -5.23 7.69 -9.70
N GLN A 47 -5.52 7.78 -8.42
CA GLN A 47 -6.84 7.59 -7.84
C GLN A 47 -7.51 8.91 -7.47
N SER A 48 -6.76 10.01 -7.47
CA SER A 48 -7.23 11.35 -7.12
C SER A 48 -7.20 12.33 -8.28
N ASN A 49 -7.14 11.84 -9.53
CA ASN A 49 -7.14 12.66 -10.74
C ASN A 49 -5.93 13.64 -10.83
N GLU A 50 -4.79 13.28 -10.22
CA GLU A 50 -3.59 14.13 -10.06
C GLU A 50 -3.80 15.32 -9.10
N ASP A 51 -4.90 15.30 -8.33
CA ASP A 51 -5.19 16.28 -7.30
C ASP A 51 -4.76 15.79 -5.91
N PRO A 52 -4.49 16.70 -4.96
CA PRO A 52 -4.10 16.33 -3.61
C PRO A 52 -5.12 15.44 -2.90
N ALA A 53 -4.64 14.41 -2.21
CA ALA A 53 -5.47 13.51 -1.44
C ALA A 53 -5.08 13.50 0.04
N VAL A 54 -6.11 13.39 0.89
CA VAL A 54 -5.97 13.20 2.34
C VAL A 54 -6.25 11.74 2.67
N GLN A 55 -5.35 11.14 3.43
CA GLN A 55 -5.39 9.72 3.79
C GLN A 55 -5.28 9.53 5.29
N ALA A 56 -5.97 8.54 5.83
CA ALA A 56 -5.86 8.16 7.23
C ALA A 56 -6.06 6.65 7.38
N GLY A 57 -5.42 6.06 8.39
CA GLY A 57 -5.53 4.64 8.68
C GLY A 57 -5.42 4.33 10.17
N LEU A 58 -6.03 3.23 10.57
CA LEU A 58 -5.93 2.64 11.90
C LEU A 58 -5.76 1.13 11.75
N LYS A 59 -4.72 0.59 12.40
CA LYS A 59 -4.47 -0.85 12.47
C LYS A 59 -4.49 -1.29 13.93
N VAL A 60 -5.16 -2.41 14.19
CA VAL A 60 -5.15 -3.11 15.48
C VAL A 60 -4.56 -4.49 15.25
N ALA A 61 -3.43 -4.77 15.88
CA ALA A 61 -2.77 -6.07 15.84
C ALA A 61 -2.93 -6.78 17.17
N GLY A 62 -3.45 -8.01 17.12
CA GLY A 62 -3.60 -8.87 18.28
C GLY A 62 -2.38 -9.75 18.52
N THR A 63 -2.44 -10.53 19.59
CA THR A 63 -1.51 -11.63 19.83
C THR A 63 -1.65 -12.68 18.72
N HIS A 64 -0.61 -13.45 18.43
CA HIS A 64 -0.60 -14.51 17.42
C HIS A 64 -0.64 -14.01 15.95
N GLY A 65 -0.38 -12.71 15.71
CA GLY A 65 -0.20 -12.17 14.38
C GLY A 65 -1.48 -11.74 13.64
N PHE A 66 -2.66 -11.98 14.18
CA PHE A 66 -3.90 -11.51 13.55
C PHE A 66 -4.06 -10.00 13.70
N TYR A 67 -4.54 -9.35 12.65
CA TYR A 67 -4.80 -7.91 12.65
C TYR A 67 -6.06 -7.54 11.88
N ALA A 68 -6.58 -6.36 12.20
CA ALA A 68 -7.59 -5.66 11.40
C ALA A 68 -7.10 -4.23 11.14
N GLN A 69 -7.44 -3.70 9.96
CA GLN A 69 -7.11 -2.36 9.57
C GLN A 69 -8.29 -1.71 8.86
N ALA A 70 -8.53 -0.44 9.14
CA ALA A 70 -9.34 0.45 8.33
C ALA A 70 -8.43 1.56 7.80
N TRP A 71 -8.52 1.84 6.50
CA TRP A 71 -7.82 2.92 5.85
C TRP A 71 -8.78 3.66 4.92
N GLY A 72 -8.56 4.93 4.64
CA GLY A 72 -9.37 5.67 3.70
C GLY A 72 -8.62 6.83 3.09
N SER A 73 -9.10 7.24 1.92
CA SER A 73 -8.56 8.33 1.12
C SER A 73 -9.69 9.12 0.44
N SER A 74 -9.44 10.41 0.20
CA SER A 74 -10.16 11.09 -0.85
C SER A 74 -9.71 10.55 -2.20
N VAL A 75 -10.67 10.34 -3.12
CA VAL A 75 -10.43 9.91 -4.50
C VAL A 75 -11.22 10.79 -5.46
N GLU A 76 -10.80 10.80 -6.72
CA GLU A 76 -11.53 11.44 -7.80
C GLU A 76 -11.40 10.60 -9.08
N PHE A 77 -12.43 9.80 -9.34
CA PHE A 77 -12.53 9.02 -10.58
C PHE A 77 -13.26 9.80 -11.67
N ALA A 78 -13.56 9.11 -12.77
CA ALA A 78 -14.35 9.74 -13.85
C ALA A 78 -15.64 10.36 -13.30
N PRO A 79 -16.03 11.57 -13.73
CA PRO A 79 -17.13 12.36 -13.12
C PRO A 79 -18.46 11.62 -13.00
N GLN A 80 -18.75 10.70 -13.92
CA GLN A 80 -19.97 9.89 -13.90
C GLN A 80 -20.03 8.92 -12.71
N THR A 81 -18.89 8.53 -12.14
CA THR A 81 -18.84 7.65 -10.98
C THR A 81 -19.21 8.37 -9.70
N ARG A 82 -18.96 9.66 -9.61
CA ARG A 82 -19.10 10.49 -8.40
C ARG A 82 -18.31 9.94 -7.19
N ALA A 83 -17.37 9.02 -7.40
CA ALA A 83 -16.53 8.51 -6.33
C ALA A 83 -15.62 9.62 -5.81
N SER A 84 -15.72 9.90 -4.52
CA SER A 84 -14.93 10.92 -3.82
C SER A 84 -14.26 10.40 -2.53
N THR A 85 -14.57 9.17 -2.15
CA THR A 85 -14.07 8.54 -0.93
C THR A 85 -13.84 7.06 -1.17
N GLU A 86 -12.68 6.56 -0.76
CA GLU A 86 -12.33 5.16 -0.67
C GLU A 86 -12.17 4.77 0.79
N ILE A 87 -12.66 3.59 1.16
CA ILE A 87 -12.47 2.99 2.48
C ILE A 87 -12.05 1.53 2.27
N ASP A 88 -10.88 1.18 2.81
CA ASP A 88 -10.34 -0.18 2.78
C ASP A 88 -10.48 -0.83 4.15
N LEU A 89 -11.17 -1.94 4.21
CA LEU A 89 -11.24 -2.78 5.38
C LEU A 89 -10.43 -4.04 5.17
N THR A 90 -9.37 -4.19 5.95
CA THR A 90 -8.47 -5.34 5.84
C THR A 90 -8.50 -6.18 7.11
N ALA A 91 -8.56 -7.49 6.94
CA ALA A 91 -8.27 -8.46 7.99
C ALA A 91 -7.13 -9.35 7.51
N GLY A 92 -6.19 -9.66 8.40
CA GLY A 92 -5.01 -10.43 8.01
C GLY A 92 -4.32 -11.13 9.17
N TRP A 93 -3.29 -11.86 8.79
CA TRP A 93 -2.35 -12.50 9.69
C TRP A 93 -0.92 -12.26 9.19
N SER A 94 -0.04 -11.87 10.11
CA SER A 94 1.38 -11.66 9.84
C SER A 94 2.21 -12.42 10.85
N GLY A 95 3.17 -13.21 10.37
CA GLY A 95 4.01 -14.04 11.23
C GLY A 95 5.38 -14.33 10.65
N ALA A 96 6.38 -14.42 11.53
CA ALA A 96 7.72 -14.84 11.16
C ALA A 96 7.74 -16.31 10.74
N LEU A 97 8.26 -16.61 9.55
CA LEU A 97 8.55 -17.97 9.10
C LEU A 97 9.91 -18.45 9.66
N ASN A 98 10.85 -17.54 9.78
CA ASN A 98 12.17 -17.72 10.37
C ASN A 98 12.79 -16.36 10.77
N ALA A 99 14.07 -16.32 11.12
CA ALA A 99 14.74 -15.09 11.53
C ALA A 99 14.85 -14.02 10.44
N ASP A 100 14.79 -14.40 9.17
CA ASP A 100 14.94 -13.49 8.03
C ASP A 100 13.64 -13.26 7.25
N ALA A 101 12.59 -14.04 7.46
CA ALA A 101 11.41 -14.04 6.60
C ALA A 101 10.12 -13.92 7.40
N THR A 102 9.26 -13.01 6.97
CA THR A 102 7.89 -12.83 7.49
C THR A 102 6.90 -13.02 6.36
N LEU A 103 5.81 -13.73 6.63
CA LEU A 103 4.67 -13.88 5.73
C LEU A 103 3.50 -13.07 6.27
N ASP A 104 2.88 -12.29 5.40
CA ASP A 104 1.62 -11.59 5.63
C ASP A 104 0.55 -12.15 4.67
N LEU A 105 -0.60 -12.49 5.21
CA LEU A 105 -1.78 -12.95 4.46
C LEU A 105 -2.94 -12.04 4.82
N SER A 106 -3.64 -11.52 3.82
CA SER A 106 -4.76 -10.62 4.08
C SER A 106 -5.90 -10.74 3.07
N VAL A 107 -7.05 -10.27 3.50
CA VAL A 107 -8.21 -9.97 2.66
C VAL A 107 -8.58 -8.50 2.87
N THR A 108 -8.74 -7.77 1.77
CA THR A 108 -9.14 -6.37 1.77
C THR A 108 -10.44 -6.19 1.00
N ARG A 109 -11.39 -5.50 1.61
CA ARG A 109 -12.60 -5.01 0.96
C ARG A 109 -12.41 -3.53 0.66
N TYR A 110 -12.42 -3.19 -0.61
CA TYR A 110 -12.42 -1.81 -1.11
C TYR A 110 -13.87 -1.33 -1.21
N LEU A 111 -14.18 -0.18 -0.63
CA LEU A 111 -15.51 0.40 -0.55
C LEU A 111 -15.47 1.84 -1.08
N TYR A 112 -16.45 2.17 -1.90
CA TYR A 112 -16.60 3.51 -2.50
C TYR A 112 -17.98 4.10 -2.17
N PRO A 113 -18.24 4.49 -0.90
CA PRO A 113 -19.58 4.82 -0.40
C PRO A 113 -20.22 6.04 -1.08
N SER A 114 -19.43 6.90 -1.72
CA SER A 114 -19.91 8.08 -2.47
C SER A 114 -20.22 7.78 -3.94
N ALA A 115 -19.86 6.59 -4.45
CA ALA A 115 -20.01 6.27 -5.86
C ALA A 115 -21.46 6.14 -6.29
N ALA A 116 -21.75 6.53 -7.52
CA ALA A 116 -23.09 6.43 -8.11
C ALA A 116 -23.43 5.00 -8.59
N ALA A 117 -22.40 4.16 -8.76
CA ALA A 117 -22.50 2.75 -9.10
C ALA A 117 -21.74 1.93 -8.06
N ASP A 118 -22.01 0.64 -7.99
CA ASP A 118 -21.24 -0.28 -7.13
C ASP A 118 -19.83 -0.44 -7.71
N LEU A 119 -18.85 0.11 -7.01
CA LEU A 119 -17.42 -0.02 -7.31
C LEU A 119 -16.71 -0.87 -6.25
N ASP A 120 -17.45 -1.47 -5.33
CA ASP A 120 -16.90 -2.22 -4.23
C ASP A 120 -16.38 -3.59 -4.68
N TRP A 121 -15.18 -3.96 -4.25
CA TRP A 121 -14.61 -5.26 -4.59
C TRP A 121 -13.72 -5.81 -3.48
N THR A 122 -13.30 -7.07 -3.59
CA THR A 122 -12.52 -7.76 -2.56
C THR A 122 -11.29 -8.42 -3.19
N GLU A 123 -10.15 -8.26 -2.51
CA GLU A 123 -8.88 -8.85 -2.90
C GLU A 123 -8.30 -9.69 -1.76
N VAL A 124 -7.75 -10.84 -2.08
CA VAL A 124 -6.89 -11.62 -1.18
C VAL A 124 -5.44 -11.43 -1.56
N SER A 125 -4.55 -11.30 -0.60
CA SER A 125 -3.13 -11.12 -0.87
C SER A 125 -2.23 -11.95 0.04
N ALA A 126 -1.03 -12.23 -0.47
CA ALA A 126 0.08 -12.81 0.26
C ALA A 126 1.35 -12.00 -0.03
N THR A 127 2.06 -11.60 1.03
CA THR A 127 3.32 -10.88 0.92
C THR A 127 4.39 -11.60 1.73
N LEU A 128 5.48 -11.99 1.06
CA LEU A 128 6.68 -12.48 1.69
C LEU A 128 7.68 -11.33 1.82
N ILE A 129 8.12 -11.05 3.03
CA ILE A 129 9.09 -10.00 3.34
C ILE A 129 10.37 -10.68 3.82
N TRP A 130 11.50 -10.31 3.22
CA TRP A 130 12.79 -10.85 3.56
C TRP A 130 13.73 -9.76 4.09
N ARG A 131 14.30 -10.04 5.28
CA ARG A 131 15.22 -9.15 6.01
C ARG A 131 14.71 -7.71 6.15
N GLU A 132 13.38 -7.54 6.22
CA GLU A 132 12.69 -6.24 6.30
C GLU A 132 12.94 -5.30 5.10
N HIS A 133 13.78 -5.71 4.15
CA HIS A 133 14.23 -4.88 3.04
C HIS A 133 13.65 -5.26 1.68
N TYR A 134 13.30 -6.52 1.49
CA TYR A 134 12.80 -7.01 0.20
C TYR A 134 11.41 -7.61 0.39
N TRP A 135 10.57 -7.47 -0.62
CA TRP A 135 9.27 -8.13 -0.59
C TRP A 135 8.86 -8.65 -1.96
N VAL A 136 8.06 -9.69 -1.93
CA VAL A 136 7.28 -10.19 -3.06
C VAL A 136 5.83 -10.27 -2.60
N GLN A 137 4.94 -9.69 -3.37
CA GLN A 137 3.50 -9.74 -3.13
C GLN A 137 2.80 -10.41 -4.31
N ILE A 138 1.78 -11.19 -4.03
CA ILE A 138 0.77 -11.64 -4.99
C ILE A 138 -0.60 -11.31 -4.42
N ALA A 139 -1.51 -10.86 -5.28
CA ALA A 139 -2.88 -10.57 -4.91
C ALA A 139 -3.85 -11.05 -5.99
N HIS A 140 -5.07 -11.41 -5.60
CA HIS A 140 -6.08 -11.93 -6.52
C HIS A 140 -7.47 -11.44 -6.13
N ALA A 141 -8.25 -11.06 -7.14
CA ALA A 141 -9.66 -10.73 -7.00
C ALA A 141 -10.49 -11.44 -8.06
N ASN A 142 -11.67 -11.94 -7.68
CA ASN A 142 -12.63 -12.51 -8.61
C ASN A 142 -13.40 -11.42 -9.39
N ASP A 143 -13.42 -10.22 -8.82
CA ASP A 143 -14.04 -9.02 -9.37
C ASP A 143 -13.06 -7.85 -9.26
N ALA A 144 -11.96 -7.94 -10.01
CA ALA A 144 -10.91 -6.94 -9.96
C ALA A 144 -11.38 -5.58 -10.51
N LEU A 145 -11.14 -4.51 -9.76
CA LEU A 145 -11.54 -3.15 -10.14
C LEU A 145 -13.06 -3.00 -10.34
N ALA A 146 -13.88 -3.82 -9.68
CA ALA A 146 -15.33 -3.88 -9.88
C ALA A 146 -15.74 -4.07 -11.35
N SER A 147 -14.94 -4.79 -12.13
CA SER A 147 -15.13 -5.00 -13.57
C SER A 147 -16.00 -6.22 -13.91
N GLY A 148 -16.41 -7.01 -12.90
CA GLY A 148 -17.07 -8.30 -13.08
C GLY A 148 -16.12 -9.42 -13.55
N ALA A 149 -14.80 -9.19 -13.53
CA ALA A 149 -13.81 -10.11 -14.07
C ALA A 149 -12.62 -10.29 -13.11
N THR A 150 -11.94 -11.43 -13.25
CA THR A 150 -10.80 -11.75 -12.39
C THR A 150 -9.57 -10.92 -12.71
N GLY A 151 -8.77 -10.62 -11.68
CA GLY A 151 -7.44 -10.04 -11.82
C GLY A 151 -6.46 -10.66 -10.84
N THR A 152 -5.21 -10.77 -11.26
CA THR A 152 -4.09 -11.22 -10.43
C THR A 152 -2.98 -10.18 -10.52
N TYR A 153 -2.50 -9.74 -9.39
CA TYR A 153 -1.40 -8.79 -9.29
C TYR A 153 -0.18 -9.44 -8.66
N ALA A 154 0.99 -9.12 -9.15
CA ALA A 154 2.25 -9.46 -8.49
C ALA A 154 3.19 -8.26 -8.46
N GLN A 155 3.94 -8.12 -7.38
CA GLN A 155 4.93 -7.06 -7.19
C GLN A 155 6.18 -7.62 -6.51
N ILE A 156 7.31 -7.11 -6.93
CA ILE A 156 8.57 -7.25 -6.20
C ILE A 156 9.07 -5.85 -5.81
N GLY A 157 9.72 -5.73 -4.67
CA GLY A 157 10.25 -4.45 -4.26
C GLY A 157 11.40 -4.56 -3.27
N ALA A 158 12.06 -3.42 -3.10
CA ALA A 158 13.18 -3.28 -2.18
C ALA A 158 13.14 -1.92 -1.47
N ARG A 159 13.67 -1.91 -0.26
CA ARG A 159 13.83 -0.74 0.60
C ARG A 159 15.26 -0.74 1.13
N VAL A 160 16.01 0.30 0.79
CA VAL A 160 17.43 0.41 1.09
C VAL A 160 17.66 1.63 1.99
N PRO A 161 17.97 1.46 3.28
CA PRO A 161 18.36 2.57 4.14
C PRO A 161 19.72 3.10 3.69
N LEU A 162 19.81 4.40 3.38
CA LEU A 162 21.06 5.10 3.08
C LEU A 162 21.72 5.59 4.36
N ASN A 163 20.91 5.99 5.34
CA ASN A 163 21.31 6.40 6.69
C ASN A 163 20.10 6.34 7.63
N GLU A 164 20.25 6.83 8.88
CA GLU A 164 19.19 6.82 9.89
C GLU A 164 17.94 7.63 9.51
N ARG A 165 18.03 8.53 8.52
CA ARG A 165 16.94 9.43 8.13
C ARG A 165 16.45 9.24 6.70
N ILE A 166 17.27 8.68 5.83
CA ILE A 166 16.95 8.57 4.40
C ILE A 166 16.98 7.11 3.99
N ARG A 167 15.92 6.68 3.31
CA ARG A 167 15.85 5.40 2.62
C ARG A 167 15.36 5.56 1.20
N LEU A 168 15.81 4.71 0.31
CA LEU A 168 15.26 4.55 -1.04
C LEU A 168 14.30 3.36 -1.04
N GLU A 169 13.24 3.47 -1.81
CA GLU A 169 12.26 2.42 -2.02
C GLU A 169 12.03 2.25 -3.52
N GLY A 170 11.94 1.03 -4.00
CA GLY A 170 11.64 0.76 -5.40
C GLY A 170 10.81 -0.49 -5.53
N ALA A 171 9.91 -0.52 -6.51
CA ALA A 171 9.12 -1.70 -6.82
C ALA A 171 8.75 -1.76 -8.31
N ALA A 172 8.52 -2.99 -8.78
CA ALA A 172 7.95 -3.29 -10.07
C ALA A 172 6.76 -4.23 -9.86
N GLY A 173 5.63 -3.92 -10.48
CA GLY A 173 4.42 -4.71 -10.39
C GLY A 173 3.82 -4.99 -11.76
N HIS A 174 3.11 -6.10 -11.86
CA HIS A 174 2.35 -6.46 -13.05
C HIS A 174 0.94 -6.91 -12.66
N TYR A 175 -0.05 -6.44 -13.41
CA TYR A 175 -1.44 -6.79 -13.21
C TYR A 175 -1.95 -7.56 -14.42
N TRP A 176 -2.27 -8.84 -14.23
CA TRP A 176 -2.97 -9.67 -15.21
C TRP A 176 -4.46 -9.49 -15.00
N LEU A 177 -5.15 -8.99 -16.00
CA LEU A 177 -6.58 -8.74 -15.99
C LEU A 177 -7.27 -9.65 -17.01
N ALA A 178 -8.35 -10.31 -16.61
CA ALA A 178 -9.09 -11.14 -17.56
C ALA A 178 -9.63 -10.28 -18.71
N ARG A 179 -9.59 -10.78 -19.94
CA ARG A 179 -10.05 -10.04 -21.13
C ARG A 179 -11.47 -9.49 -21.02
N THR A 180 -12.31 -10.13 -20.22
CA THR A 180 -13.69 -9.69 -19.94
C THR A 180 -13.77 -8.47 -19.04
N SER A 181 -12.67 -8.06 -18.39
CA SER A 181 -12.63 -6.82 -17.59
C SER A 181 -12.74 -5.55 -18.44
N GLY A 182 -12.41 -5.64 -19.73
CA GLY A 182 -12.30 -4.48 -20.61
C GLY A 182 -10.94 -3.76 -20.52
N TYR A 183 -10.02 -4.22 -19.68
CA TYR A 183 -8.68 -3.68 -19.50
C TYR A 183 -7.61 -4.68 -19.96
N ALA A 184 -6.48 -4.17 -20.45
CA ALA A 184 -5.31 -4.97 -20.76
C ALA A 184 -4.46 -5.23 -19.51
N ASP A 185 -3.64 -6.29 -19.56
CA ASP A 185 -2.56 -6.49 -18.61
C ASP A 185 -1.58 -5.32 -18.68
N TYR A 186 -1.05 -4.88 -17.55
CA TYR A 186 -0.08 -3.80 -17.53
C TYR A 186 0.99 -3.96 -16.46
N THR A 187 2.10 -3.27 -16.67
CA THR A 187 3.24 -3.19 -15.75
C THR A 187 3.40 -1.77 -15.25
N HIS A 188 3.77 -1.63 -13.98
CA HIS A 188 4.17 -0.35 -13.42
C HIS A 188 5.49 -0.45 -12.65
N LEU A 189 6.15 0.69 -12.53
CA LEU A 189 7.37 0.87 -11.78
C LEU A 189 7.19 2.02 -10.79
N GLN A 190 7.89 1.94 -9.66
CA GLN A 190 7.99 3.05 -8.73
C GLN A 190 9.39 3.13 -8.13
N LEU A 191 9.88 4.36 -7.96
CA LEU A 191 11.16 4.65 -7.30
C LEU A 191 10.98 5.87 -6.41
N GLY A 192 11.22 5.70 -5.10
CA GLY A 192 10.99 6.74 -4.12
C GLY A 192 12.16 6.98 -3.20
N ALA A 193 12.21 8.19 -2.66
CA ALA A 193 13.06 8.57 -1.55
C ALA A 193 12.17 8.99 -0.37
N VAL A 194 12.53 8.54 0.82
CA VAL A 194 11.80 8.86 2.05
C VAL A 194 12.78 9.47 3.04
N TRP A 195 12.40 10.61 3.59
CA TRP A 195 13.15 11.34 4.60
C TRP A 195 12.37 11.42 5.91
N ALA A 196 12.89 10.78 6.97
CA ALA A 196 12.41 10.93 8.33
C ALA A 196 12.85 12.29 8.88
N VAL A 197 11.98 13.28 8.84
CA VAL A 197 12.27 14.66 9.24
C VAL A 197 12.38 14.76 10.76
N ALA A 198 11.32 14.39 11.44
CA ALA A 198 11.21 14.29 12.89
C ALA A 198 9.98 13.43 13.21
N ALA A 199 10.12 12.51 14.18
CA ALA A 199 8.98 11.68 14.56
C ALA A 199 7.77 12.54 14.97
N PRO A 200 6.55 12.24 14.48
CA PRO A 200 6.19 11.07 13.69
C PRO A 200 6.24 11.28 12.16
N PHE A 201 6.85 12.35 11.65
CA PHE A 201 6.71 12.82 10.26
C PHE A 201 7.81 12.31 9.33
N GLU A 202 7.39 11.89 8.15
CA GLU A 202 8.22 11.58 6.98
C GLU A 202 7.77 12.41 5.76
N LEU A 203 8.74 12.79 4.93
CA LEU A 203 8.52 13.30 3.58
C LEU A 203 8.84 12.19 2.59
N ARG A 204 8.00 12.03 1.58
CA ARG A 204 8.15 11.04 0.52
C ARG A 204 8.11 11.74 -0.84
N LEU A 205 9.00 11.32 -1.73
CA LEU A 205 8.97 11.71 -3.13
C LEU A 205 9.09 10.43 -3.95
N THR A 206 8.11 10.15 -4.80
CA THR A 206 8.05 8.91 -5.58
C THR A 206 7.82 9.23 -7.04
N LEU A 207 8.65 8.68 -7.91
CA LEU A 207 8.45 8.60 -9.35
C LEU A 207 7.71 7.32 -9.65
N HIS A 208 6.61 7.41 -10.37
CA HIS A 208 5.83 6.31 -10.90
C HIS A 208 5.90 6.30 -12.42
N ASP A 209 5.81 5.12 -13.00
CA ASP A 209 5.71 4.93 -14.43
C ASP A 209 4.88 3.69 -14.76
N THR A 210 4.18 3.70 -15.88
CA THR A 210 3.42 2.57 -16.37
C THR A 210 3.73 2.31 -17.84
N ASP A 211 3.41 1.10 -18.30
CA ASP A 211 3.54 0.78 -19.72
C ASP A 211 2.40 1.40 -20.56
N ALA A 212 2.58 1.33 -21.88
CA ALA A 212 1.61 1.86 -22.84
C ALA A 212 0.23 1.15 -22.81
N ALA A 213 0.12 -0.01 -22.18
CA ALA A 213 -1.17 -0.69 -22.02
C ALA A 213 -2.01 0.06 -20.98
N ALA A 214 -1.42 0.38 -19.81
CA ALA A 214 -2.07 1.21 -18.81
C ALA A 214 -2.42 2.61 -19.34
N GLU A 215 -1.52 3.24 -20.09
CA GLU A 215 -1.78 4.57 -20.68
C GLU A 215 -2.98 4.57 -21.66
N ARG A 216 -3.14 3.50 -22.42
CA ARG A 216 -4.31 3.36 -23.31
C ARG A 216 -5.62 3.20 -22.55
N ASP A 217 -5.60 2.42 -21.47
CA ASP A 217 -6.82 2.02 -20.76
C ASP A 217 -7.23 3.05 -19.70
N PHE A 218 -6.25 3.69 -19.05
CA PHE A 218 -6.49 4.67 -17.97
C PHE A 218 -6.21 6.12 -18.39
N GLY A 219 -5.67 6.35 -19.61
CA GLY A 219 -5.43 7.69 -20.13
C GLY A 219 -4.51 8.52 -19.22
N LYS A 220 -4.94 9.73 -18.87
CA LYS A 220 -4.16 10.65 -18.02
C LYS A 220 -3.87 10.12 -16.61
N TRP A 221 -4.60 9.14 -16.13
CA TRP A 221 -4.37 8.55 -14.80
C TRP A 221 -3.20 7.57 -14.77
N ALA A 222 -2.64 7.18 -15.92
CA ALA A 222 -1.47 6.32 -16.04
C ALA A 222 -0.28 7.08 -16.66
N GLY A 223 0.88 6.42 -16.82
CA GLY A 223 2.11 6.99 -17.35
C GLY A 223 3.03 7.56 -16.27
N THR A 224 4.04 8.30 -16.69
CA THR A 224 5.07 8.86 -15.80
C THR A 224 4.52 10.00 -14.96
N ARG A 225 4.69 9.93 -13.63
CA ARG A 225 4.25 10.97 -12.68
C ARG A 225 5.11 11.02 -11.43
N VAL A 226 5.06 12.15 -10.73
CA VAL A 226 5.77 12.37 -9.47
C VAL A 226 4.74 12.61 -8.38
N GLU A 227 4.84 11.84 -7.30
CA GLU A 227 4.05 11.99 -6.09
C GLU A 227 4.94 12.54 -4.97
N ALA A 228 4.45 13.55 -4.26
CA ALA A 228 5.06 14.07 -3.04
C ALA A 228 4.07 13.95 -1.88
N ALA A 229 4.51 13.39 -0.75
CA ALA A 229 3.63 13.20 0.41
C ALA A 229 4.32 13.59 1.71
N VAL A 230 3.52 14.08 2.66
CA VAL A 230 3.84 14.18 4.08
C VAL A 230 3.04 13.12 4.81
N GLN A 231 3.71 12.26 5.55
CA GLN A 231 3.08 11.16 6.29
C GLN A 231 3.46 11.21 7.76
N ALA A 232 2.54 10.84 8.64
CA ALA A 232 2.78 10.61 10.05
C ALA A 232 2.28 9.23 10.45
N THR A 233 3.00 8.55 11.37
CA THR A 233 2.58 7.28 11.98
C THR A 233 2.77 7.36 13.49
N PHE A 234 1.79 6.95 14.25
CA PHE A 234 1.72 7.10 15.71
C PHE A 234 0.98 5.95 16.39
#